data_64289de4949320ef1415fa342fbd5ae6
#
_entry.id   64289de4949320ef1415fa342fbd5ae6
#
_cell.length_a   1.000
_cell.length_b   1.000
_cell.length_c   1.000
_cell.angle_alpha   90.00
_cell.angle_beta   90.00
_cell.angle_gamma   90.00
#
_symmetry.space_group_name_H-M   'P 1'
#
loop_
_entity.id
_entity.type
_entity.pdbx_description
1 polymer ?
#
loop_
_entity_poly.entity_id
_entity_poly.type
_entity_poly.pdbx_seq_one_letter_code
_entity_poly.pdbx_strand_id
1 'polypeptide(L)'
;MATVWSTGRHSIATGQASGPPLPPGGAPISPAVAAYAIAVYSRPGDTICDPDCEPGAVVTEAVHARRHAVGITTDPGRWEAARAALTRAKDRGARGDGMILDRLPNPESWTGLGPVDLVLTAIGPPDPADPAGPAGDRLREQLATYKGLLRPGGHLVVIAAYHVGGGMDLASQVAVAGRDTGWRPVQRVVALTAVPYTRDLGTDRPPLRARAYPVHQDVIVFRLDGQRAHDPRPPDPSPARAALDASPHSAA
;
A
#
# COMPACT_ATOMS: atom_id res chain seq x y z
N MET A 1 -14.16 -14.30 -2.99
CA MET A 1 -15.00 -13.12 -3.18
C MET A 1 -14.10 -11.92 -3.32
N ALA A 2 -14.23 -11.11 -4.36
CA ALA A 2 -13.45 -9.87 -4.50
C ALA A 2 -14.22 -8.75 -3.80
N THR A 3 -13.55 -7.99 -2.96
CA THR A 3 -14.10 -6.83 -2.27
C THR A 3 -13.61 -5.55 -2.95
N VAL A 4 -14.39 -4.50 -2.97
CA VAL A 4 -13.97 -3.20 -3.50
C VAL A 4 -13.79 -2.24 -2.34
N TRP A 5 -12.62 -1.58 -2.29
CA TRP A 5 -12.36 -0.48 -1.35
C TRP A 5 -12.57 0.86 -2.05
N SER A 6 -13.44 1.67 -1.48
CA SER A 6 -13.62 3.05 -1.90
C SER A 6 -12.64 3.92 -1.11
N THR A 7 -11.39 4.01 -1.56
CA THR A 7 -10.30 4.68 -0.83
C THR A 7 -10.24 6.20 -1.03
N GLY A 8 -11.30 6.81 -1.59
CA GLY A 8 -11.45 8.26 -1.69
C GLY A 8 -10.68 8.88 -2.85
N ARG A 9 -10.93 10.17 -3.07
CA ARG A 9 -10.31 10.97 -4.13
C ARG A 9 -8.86 11.27 -3.77
N HIS A 10 -7.92 10.77 -4.56
CA HIS A 10 -6.66 11.50 -4.69
C HIS A 10 -7.01 12.81 -5.38
N SER A 11 -6.80 13.93 -4.71
CA SER A 11 -6.84 15.24 -5.34
C SER A 11 -5.69 15.26 -6.36
N ILE A 12 -6.00 14.95 -7.61
CA ILE A 12 -5.12 15.31 -8.70
C ILE A 12 -5.19 16.85 -8.71
N ALA A 13 -4.13 17.47 -8.24
CA ALA A 13 -4.00 18.92 -8.37
C ALA A 13 -4.27 19.25 -9.85
N THR A 14 -5.36 19.96 -10.07
CA THR A 14 -5.79 20.44 -11.36
C THR A 14 -4.63 21.15 -12.05
N GLY A 15 -4.13 20.62 -13.14
CA GLY A 15 -3.40 21.42 -14.08
C GLY A 15 -2.11 20.91 -14.69
N GLN A 16 -1.58 19.73 -14.39
CA GLN A 16 -0.43 19.22 -15.15
C GLN A 16 -0.55 17.71 -15.38
N ALA A 17 -0.97 17.37 -16.58
CA ALA A 17 -0.92 15.99 -17.12
C ALA A 17 0.52 15.52 -17.47
N SER A 18 1.52 16.05 -16.78
CA SER A 18 2.95 15.77 -16.97
C SER A 18 3.55 15.32 -15.65
N GLY A 19 2.99 14.27 -15.04
CA GLY A 19 3.72 13.54 -14.02
C GLY A 19 4.95 12.87 -14.66
N PRO A 20 6.08 12.76 -13.93
CA PRO A 20 7.23 11.99 -14.41
C PRO A 20 6.79 10.58 -14.78
N PRO A 21 7.49 9.89 -15.73
CA PRO A 21 7.22 8.49 -16.02
C PRO A 21 7.25 7.69 -14.72
N LEU A 22 6.32 6.74 -14.57
CA LEU A 22 6.34 5.84 -13.43
C LEU A 22 7.73 5.19 -13.33
N PRO A 23 8.33 5.15 -12.15
CA PRO A 23 9.63 4.54 -11.97
C PRO A 23 9.58 3.06 -12.37
N PRO A 24 10.69 2.48 -12.82
CA PRO A 24 10.81 1.03 -12.94
C PRO A 24 10.43 0.39 -11.60
N GLY A 25 9.50 -0.56 -11.62
CA GLY A 25 9.00 -1.19 -10.39
C GLY A 25 7.52 -0.95 -10.10
N GLY A 26 6.85 -0.06 -10.83
CA GLY A 26 5.40 0.14 -10.72
C GLY A 26 4.99 1.43 -10.03
N ALA A 27 3.69 1.63 -9.86
CA ALA A 27 3.13 2.78 -9.19
C ALA A 27 3.31 2.69 -7.66
N PRO A 28 3.73 3.78 -7.00
CA PRO A 28 3.84 3.79 -5.55
C PRO A 28 2.50 3.52 -4.87
N ILE A 29 2.53 3.04 -3.64
CA ILE A 29 1.33 2.82 -2.84
C ILE A 29 0.61 4.15 -2.63
N SER A 30 -0.67 4.18 -3.00
CA SER A 30 -1.51 5.35 -2.74
C SER A 30 -1.64 5.58 -1.22
N PRO A 31 -1.42 6.80 -0.69
CA PRO A 31 -1.63 7.10 0.73
C PRO A 31 -3.01 6.67 1.23
N ALA A 32 -4.06 6.85 0.43
CA ALA A 32 -5.41 6.44 0.80
C ALA A 32 -5.55 4.91 0.92
N VAL A 33 -4.87 4.15 0.06
CA VAL A 33 -4.83 2.68 0.14
C VAL A 33 -4.03 2.24 1.37
N ALA A 34 -2.88 2.89 1.62
CA ALA A 34 -2.07 2.63 2.82
C ALA A 34 -2.86 2.90 4.10
N ALA A 35 -3.49 4.07 4.22
CA ALA A 35 -4.30 4.45 5.37
C ALA A 35 -5.42 3.44 5.63
N TYR A 36 -6.13 3.02 4.58
CA TYR A 36 -7.20 2.05 4.69
C TYR A 36 -6.70 0.67 5.13
N ALA A 37 -5.63 0.16 4.51
CA ALA A 37 -5.03 -1.12 4.87
C ALA A 37 -4.55 -1.12 6.32
N ILE A 38 -3.88 -0.06 6.76
CA ILE A 38 -3.42 0.12 8.14
C ILE A 38 -4.60 0.11 9.12
N ALA A 39 -5.67 0.84 8.81
CA ALA A 39 -6.85 0.90 9.68
C ALA A 39 -7.55 -0.46 9.82
N VAL A 40 -7.59 -1.26 8.75
CA VAL A 40 -8.28 -2.56 8.74
C VAL A 40 -7.45 -3.66 9.38
N TYR A 41 -6.12 -3.71 9.12
CA TYR A 41 -5.28 -4.85 9.49
C TYR A 41 -4.35 -4.58 10.68
N SER A 42 -4.48 -3.44 11.33
CA SER A 42 -3.71 -3.11 12.53
C SER A 42 -4.52 -2.30 13.55
N ARG A 43 -3.97 -2.16 14.76
CA ARG A 43 -4.52 -1.35 15.86
C ARG A 43 -3.55 -0.23 16.23
N PRO A 44 -4.02 0.86 16.88
CA PRO A 44 -3.11 1.83 17.50
C PRO A 44 -2.10 1.14 18.42
N GLY A 45 -0.83 1.49 18.27
CA GLY A 45 0.29 0.87 18.98
C GLY A 45 0.92 -0.34 18.30
N ASP A 46 0.29 -0.89 17.24
CA ASP A 46 0.89 -1.95 16.43
C ASP A 46 2.07 -1.42 15.59
N THR A 47 2.99 -2.31 15.22
CA THR A 47 4.14 -2.00 14.37
C THR A 47 3.86 -2.39 12.92
N ILE A 48 4.05 -1.43 12.00
CA ILE A 48 3.86 -1.58 10.57
C ILE A 48 5.22 -1.53 9.89
N CYS A 49 5.51 -2.50 9.02
CA CYS A 49 6.73 -2.51 8.22
C CYS A 49 6.42 -2.31 6.74
N ASP A 50 7.15 -1.40 6.11
CA ASP A 50 7.25 -1.25 4.66
C ASP A 50 8.66 -1.68 4.23
N PRO A 51 8.85 -2.94 3.78
CA PRO A 51 10.17 -3.48 3.47
C PRO A 51 10.79 -2.95 2.17
N ASP A 52 10.01 -2.28 1.34
CA ASP A 52 10.43 -1.67 0.08
C ASP A 52 10.02 -0.20 0.05
N CYS A 53 10.35 0.52 1.13
CA CYS A 53 9.86 1.86 1.40
C CYS A 53 10.20 2.84 0.28
N GLU A 54 9.18 3.12 -0.53
CA GLU A 54 9.19 4.24 -1.47
C GLU A 54 8.67 5.49 -0.75
N PRO A 55 8.71 6.69 -1.29
CA PRO A 55 8.87 7.99 -0.59
C PRO A 55 8.08 8.20 0.72
N GLY A 56 7.79 7.13 1.44
CA GLY A 56 7.30 7.20 2.81
C GLY A 56 5.78 7.22 2.98
N ALA A 57 4.99 6.86 1.98
CA ALA A 57 3.52 6.86 2.10
C ALA A 57 3.04 5.96 3.26
N VAL A 58 3.51 4.72 3.32
CA VAL A 58 3.10 3.77 4.35
C VAL A 58 3.52 4.24 5.75
N VAL A 59 4.78 4.64 5.91
CA VAL A 59 5.29 5.08 7.21
C VAL A 59 4.60 6.35 7.69
N THR A 60 4.28 7.26 6.79
CA THR A 60 3.55 8.50 7.10
C THR A 60 2.12 8.20 7.58
N GLU A 61 1.40 7.35 6.86
CA GLU A 61 0.03 6.97 7.24
C GLU A 61 0.01 6.16 8.54
N ALA A 62 1.01 5.31 8.78
CA ALA A 62 1.12 4.57 10.03
C ALA A 62 1.27 5.49 11.25
N VAL A 63 2.17 6.48 11.19
CA VAL A 63 2.36 7.40 12.33
C VAL A 63 1.17 8.34 12.53
N HIS A 64 0.47 8.77 11.47
CA HIS A 64 -0.78 9.49 11.58
C HIS A 64 -1.85 8.65 12.27
N ALA A 65 -1.89 7.37 11.97
CA ALA A 65 -2.82 6.42 12.57
C ALA A 65 -2.42 5.94 13.97
N ARG A 66 -1.40 6.53 14.61
CA ARG A 66 -0.87 6.17 15.94
C ARG A 66 -0.30 4.75 15.99
N ARG A 67 0.37 4.31 14.93
CA ARG A 67 1.13 3.06 14.84
C ARG A 67 2.61 3.37 14.87
N HIS A 68 3.42 2.37 15.18
CA HIS A 68 4.87 2.43 14.99
C HIS A 68 5.18 2.04 13.54
N ALA A 69 6.07 2.78 12.88
CA ALA A 69 6.38 2.57 11.47
C ALA A 69 7.86 2.23 11.27
N VAL A 70 8.13 1.22 10.47
CA VAL A 70 9.47 0.85 10.02
C VAL A 70 9.46 0.85 8.50
N GLY A 71 10.16 1.78 7.89
CA GLY A 71 10.42 1.78 6.46
C GLY A 71 11.83 1.25 6.17
N ILE A 72 12.00 0.44 5.13
CA ILE A 72 13.29 -0.12 4.76
C ILE A 72 13.55 0.20 3.30
N THR A 73 14.72 0.76 2.99
CA THR A 73 15.15 1.05 1.62
C THR A 73 16.65 1.12 1.53
N THR A 74 17.22 0.49 0.52
CA THR A 74 18.67 0.54 0.24
C THR A 74 19.06 1.72 -0.67
N ASP A 75 18.08 2.43 -1.22
CA ASP A 75 18.29 3.60 -2.05
C ASP A 75 18.46 4.85 -1.18
N PRO A 76 19.60 5.56 -1.24
CA PRO A 76 19.84 6.74 -0.40
C PRO A 76 18.85 7.88 -0.64
N GLY A 77 18.42 8.10 -1.89
CA GLY A 77 17.47 9.15 -2.23
C GLY A 77 16.08 8.86 -1.69
N ARG A 78 15.63 7.60 -1.78
CA ARG A 78 14.37 7.16 -1.16
C ARG A 78 14.43 7.23 0.36
N TRP A 79 15.57 6.88 0.95
CA TRP A 79 15.79 6.97 2.38
C TRP A 79 15.65 8.41 2.90
N GLU A 80 16.31 9.37 2.23
CA GLU A 80 16.18 10.78 2.57
C GLU A 80 14.74 11.29 2.40
N ALA A 81 14.08 10.93 1.30
CA ALA A 81 12.71 11.32 1.02
C ALA A 81 11.74 10.77 2.07
N ALA A 82 11.88 9.49 2.44
CA ALA A 82 11.04 8.85 3.45
C ALA A 82 11.26 9.47 4.85
N ARG A 83 12.50 9.74 5.23
CA ARG A 83 12.83 10.44 6.48
C ARG A 83 12.22 11.85 6.52
N ALA A 84 12.37 12.60 5.44
CA ALA A 84 11.79 13.93 5.36
C ALA A 84 10.25 13.89 5.43
N ALA A 85 9.61 12.89 4.82
CA ALA A 85 8.16 12.68 4.91
C ALA A 85 7.73 12.37 6.35
N LEU A 86 8.46 11.48 7.04
CA LEU A 86 8.21 11.14 8.43
C LEU A 86 8.38 12.34 9.37
N THR A 87 9.45 13.12 9.20
CA THR A 87 9.67 14.37 9.96
C THR A 87 8.51 15.33 9.77
N ARG A 88 8.09 15.59 8.52
CA ARG A 88 6.93 16.46 8.24
C ARG A 88 5.64 15.94 8.87
N ALA A 89 5.44 14.63 8.93
CA ALA A 89 4.26 14.05 9.61
C ALA A 89 4.30 14.33 11.12
N LYS A 90 5.46 14.16 11.75
CA LYS A 90 5.66 14.48 13.19
C LYS A 90 5.45 15.96 13.47
N ASP A 91 5.98 16.85 12.63
CA ASP A 91 5.79 18.32 12.76
C ASP A 91 4.30 18.72 12.65
N ARG A 92 3.51 17.95 11.91
CA ARG A 92 2.05 18.12 11.79
C ARG A 92 1.25 17.45 12.90
N GLY A 93 1.92 16.92 13.92
CA GLY A 93 1.28 16.34 15.11
C GLY A 93 0.97 14.84 15.01
N ALA A 94 1.58 14.10 14.09
CA ALA A 94 1.46 12.66 14.09
C ALA A 94 2.01 12.07 15.40
N ARG A 95 1.24 11.18 16.02
CA ARG A 95 1.52 10.66 17.37
C ARG A 95 2.19 9.28 17.38
N GLY A 96 2.19 8.56 16.27
CA GLY A 96 2.96 7.32 16.13
C GLY A 96 4.45 7.61 16.02
N ASP A 97 5.29 6.62 16.26
CA ASP A 97 6.73 6.72 16.07
C ASP A 97 7.15 5.98 14.80
N GLY A 98 8.29 6.37 14.23
CA GLY A 98 8.76 5.72 13.02
C GLY A 98 10.26 5.84 12.82
N MET A 99 10.79 4.91 12.05
CA MET A 99 12.18 4.89 11.64
C MET A 99 12.32 4.43 10.18
N ILE A 100 13.41 4.88 9.54
CA ILE A 100 13.77 4.41 8.20
C ILE A 100 15.14 3.74 8.31
N LEU A 101 15.22 2.51 7.86
CA LEU A 101 16.43 1.69 7.85
C LEU A 101 17.00 1.60 6.43
N ASP A 102 18.31 1.49 6.31
CA ASP A 102 19.05 1.38 5.05
C ASP A 102 19.14 -0.06 4.54
N ARG A 103 18.76 -1.03 5.34
CA ARG A 103 18.74 -2.47 4.99
C ARG A 103 17.75 -3.24 5.85
N LEU A 104 17.30 -4.38 5.35
CA LEU A 104 16.64 -5.38 6.18
C LEU A 104 17.62 -5.81 7.28
N PRO A 105 17.26 -5.69 8.56
CA PRO A 105 18.06 -6.27 9.62
C PRO A 105 18.23 -7.77 9.37
N ASN A 106 19.41 -8.32 9.66
CA ASN A 106 19.60 -9.77 9.61
C ASN A 106 18.57 -10.43 10.56
N PRO A 107 17.91 -11.55 10.21
CA PRO A 107 16.97 -12.25 11.09
C PRO A 107 17.47 -12.49 12.51
N GLU A 108 18.79 -12.66 12.66
CA GLU A 108 19.45 -12.81 13.97
C GLU A 108 19.59 -11.48 14.75
N SER A 109 19.52 -10.33 14.06
CA SER A 109 19.66 -8.98 14.65
C SER A 109 18.32 -8.27 14.86
N TRP A 110 17.20 -8.94 14.65
CA TRP A 110 15.84 -8.43 14.94
C TRP A 110 15.56 -8.18 16.43
N THR A 111 16.52 -8.50 17.31
CA THR A 111 16.39 -8.35 18.75
C THR A 111 16.04 -6.94 19.24
N GLY A 112 16.15 -5.92 18.36
CA GLY A 112 15.79 -4.55 18.69
C GLY A 112 14.42 -4.06 18.20
N LEU A 113 13.87 -4.69 17.14
CA LEU A 113 12.58 -4.25 16.55
C LEU A 113 11.41 -5.17 16.91
N GLY A 114 11.68 -6.41 17.26
CA GLY A 114 10.64 -7.42 17.45
C GLY A 114 9.89 -7.75 16.15
N PRO A 115 9.07 -8.80 16.15
CA PRO A 115 8.21 -9.10 15.01
C PRO A 115 7.11 -8.05 14.85
N VAL A 116 6.86 -7.62 13.60
CA VAL A 116 5.85 -6.60 13.29
C VAL A 116 4.45 -7.20 13.17
N ASP A 117 3.43 -6.35 13.27
CA ASP A 117 2.02 -6.73 13.21
C ASP A 117 1.48 -6.79 11.79
N LEU A 118 1.96 -5.89 10.95
CA LEU A 118 1.56 -5.74 9.56
C LEU A 118 2.79 -5.44 8.70
N VAL A 119 2.95 -6.20 7.62
CA VAL A 119 3.80 -5.83 6.48
C VAL A 119 2.89 -5.30 5.38
N LEU A 120 3.19 -4.11 4.89
CA LEU A 120 2.48 -3.46 3.78
C LEU A 120 3.50 -3.04 2.72
N THR A 121 3.43 -3.66 1.55
CA THR A 121 4.42 -3.49 0.48
C THR A 121 3.76 -3.42 -0.90
N ALA A 122 4.46 -2.84 -1.88
CA ALA A 122 4.10 -2.93 -3.28
C ALA A 122 5.02 -3.91 -4.00
N ILE A 123 4.46 -4.73 -4.86
CA ILE A 123 5.21 -5.59 -5.76
C ILE A 123 4.88 -5.18 -7.20
N GLY A 124 5.91 -4.78 -7.93
CA GLY A 124 5.85 -4.47 -9.36
C GLY A 124 6.07 -5.70 -10.24
N PRO A 125 5.81 -5.58 -11.54
CA PRO A 125 6.21 -6.60 -12.50
C PRO A 125 7.74 -6.74 -12.46
N PRO A 126 8.24 -7.96 -12.70
CA PRO A 126 9.68 -8.19 -12.78
C PRO A 126 10.29 -7.33 -13.89
N ASP A 127 11.48 -6.79 -13.63
CA ASP A 127 12.24 -6.11 -14.67
C ASP A 127 12.60 -7.11 -15.78
N PRO A 128 12.18 -6.90 -17.02
CA PRO A 128 12.53 -7.79 -18.12
C PRO A 128 14.04 -7.85 -18.40
N ALA A 129 14.81 -6.87 -17.94
CA ALA A 129 16.26 -6.83 -18.05
C ALA A 129 16.98 -7.57 -16.90
N ASP A 130 16.27 -7.99 -15.86
CA ASP A 130 16.87 -8.69 -14.72
C ASP A 130 16.97 -10.21 -14.98
N PRO A 131 18.19 -10.76 -15.12
CA PRO A 131 18.41 -12.16 -15.45
C PRO A 131 18.17 -13.15 -14.27
N ALA A 132 17.73 -12.68 -13.11
CA ALA A 132 17.66 -13.50 -11.89
C ALA A 132 16.51 -14.53 -11.87
N GLY A 133 16.34 -15.30 -12.92
CA GLY A 133 15.46 -16.46 -12.94
C GLY A 133 13.97 -16.18 -13.19
N PRO A 134 13.12 -17.21 -13.13
CA PRO A 134 11.69 -17.07 -13.39
C PRO A 134 11.01 -16.12 -12.40
N ALA A 135 10.15 -15.23 -12.88
CA ALA A 135 9.44 -14.25 -12.08
C ALA A 135 8.70 -14.86 -10.86
N GLY A 136 8.20 -16.09 -11.00
CA GLY A 136 7.51 -16.81 -9.93
C GLY A 136 8.41 -17.19 -8.77
N ASP A 137 9.67 -17.52 -9.02
CA ASP A 137 10.59 -17.93 -7.97
C ASP A 137 11.01 -16.73 -7.12
N ARG A 138 11.27 -15.59 -7.77
CA ARG A 138 11.54 -14.32 -7.05
C ARG A 138 10.38 -13.89 -6.15
N LEU A 139 9.16 -14.00 -6.64
CA LEU A 139 7.98 -13.71 -5.82
C LEU A 139 7.91 -14.64 -4.60
N ARG A 140 8.22 -15.92 -4.76
CA ARG A 140 8.24 -16.86 -3.64
C ARG A 140 9.31 -16.51 -2.62
N GLU A 141 10.52 -16.20 -3.05
CA GLU A 141 11.62 -15.78 -2.16
C GLU A 141 11.27 -14.51 -1.40
N GLN A 142 10.76 -13.49 -2.09
CA GLN A 142 10.37 -12.22 -1.48
C GLN A 142 9.25 -12.44 -0.45
N LEU A 143 8.20 -13.18 -0.80
CA LEU A 143 7.11 -13.48 0.11
C LEU A 143 7.57 -14.36 1.30
N ALA A 144 8.51 -15.27 1.09
CA ALA A 144 9.10 -16.09 2.16
C ALA A 144 9.89 -15.20 3.15
N THR A 145 10.65 -14.24 2.65
CA THR A 145 11.40 -13.28 3.48
C THR A 145 10.47 -12.50 4.41
N TYR A 146 9.31 -12.08 3.96
CA TYR A 146 8.36 -11.33 4.77
C TYR A 146 7.75 -12.13 5.94
N LYS A 147 7.80 -13.46 5.89
CA LYS A 147 7.37 -14.27 7.03
C LYS A 147 8.23 -14.05 8.28
N GLY A 148 9.54 -13.88 8.08
CA GLY A 148 10.47 -13.60 9.18
C GLY A 148 10.22 -12.27 9.86
N LEU A 149 9.53 -11.34 9.19
CA LEU A 149 9.20 -10.02 9.72
C LEU A 149 7.98 -10.02 10.64
N LEU A 150 7.04 -10.92 10.39
CA LEU A 150 5.73 -10.91 11.03
C LEU A 150 5.65 -11.77 12.27
N ARG A 151 4.95 -11.28 13.26
CA ARG A 151 4.52 -12.12 14.37
C ARG A 151 3.47 -13.16 13.92
N PRO A 152 3.32 -14.27 14.64
CA PRO A 152 2.22 -15.19 14.42
C PRO A 152 0.86 -14.47 14.47
N GLY A 153 0.02 -14.69 13.48
CA GLY A 153 -1.27 -14.02 13.32
C GLY A 153 -1.21 -12.62 12.70
N GLY A 154 -0.02 -12.11 12.36
CA GLY A 154 0.18 -10.86 11.63
C GLY A 154 -0.29 -10.95 10.18
N HIS A 155 -0.43 -9.79 9.53
CA HIS A 155 -0.91 -9.70 8.16
C HIS A 155 0.19 -9.21 7.21
N LEU A 156 0.19 -9.77 6.00
CA LEU A 156 0.92 -9.25 4.85
C LEU A 156 -0.10 -8.69 3.86
N VAL A 157 0.01 -7.41 3.54
CA VAL A 157 -0.77 -6.73 2.52
C VAL A 157 0.14 -6.38 1.37
N VAL A 158 -0.13 -6.95 0.20
CA VAL A 158 0.63 -6.74 -1.03
C VAL A 158 -0.21 -5.92 -1.99
N ILE A 159 0.30 -4.79 -2.40
CA ILE A 159 -0.24 -3.99 -3.50
C ILE A 159 0.43 -4.47 -4.78
N ALA A 160 -0.33 -5.11 -5.66
CA ALA A 160 0.17 -5.45 -6.99
C ALA A 160 0.13 -4.20 -7.85
N ALA A 161 1.33 -3.68 -8.17
CA ALA A 161 1.44 -2.48 -8.97
C ALA A 161 1.06 -2.75 -10.42
N TYR A 162 0.18 -1.89 -10.95
CA TYR A 162 -0.27 -2.01 -12.34
C TYR A 162 0.83 -1.58 -13.32
N HIS A 163 1.06 -2.37 -14.35
CA HIS A 163 1.95 -2.02 -15.45
C HIS A 163 1.14 -1.78 -16.74
N VAL A 164 1.34 -0.61 -17.36
CA VAL A 164 0.75 -0.27 -18.66
C VAL A 164 1.55 -0.99 -19.75
N GLY A 165 1.23 -2.20 -20.02
CA GLY A 165 1.97 -2.98 -21.01
C GLY A 165 1.36 -4.34 -21.29
N GLY A 166 0.35 -4.67 -20.56
CA GLY A 166 -0.49 -5.86 -20.76
C GLY A 166 0.26 -7.17 -20.48
N GLY A 167 -0.40 -8.07 -19.88
CA GLY A 167 -0.03 -9.43 -20.09
C GLY A 167 -0.12 -10.29 -18.86
N MET A 168 0.28 -9.93 -17.69
CA MET A 168 0.19 -10.88 -16.60
C MET A 168 -0.62 -10.32 -15.44
N ASP A 169 -1.64 -11.05 -15.01
CA ASP A 169 -2.36 -10.76 -13.77
C ASP A 169 -1.41 -10.96 -12.59
N LEU A 170 -0.61 -9.92 -12.29
CA LEU A 170 0.37 -9.92 -11.21
C LEU A 170 -0.29 -10.26 -9.88
N ALA A 171 -1.52 -9.79 -9.65
CA ALA A 171 -2.27 -10.09 -8.45
C ALA A 171 -2.54 -11.59 -8.30
N SER A 172 -2.86 -12.29 -9.38
CA SER A 172 -2.99 -13.75 -9.37
C SER A 172 -1.67 -14.45 -9.13
N GLN A 173 -0.57 -13.97 -9.71
CA GLN A 173 0.76 -14.54 -9.47
C GLN A 173 1.19 -14.39 -8.00
N VAL A 174 0.99 -13.21 -7.42
CA VAL A 174 1.23 -12.97 -5.99
C VAL A 174 0.37 -13.91 -5.14
N ALA A 175 -0.91 -14.10 -5.50
CA ALA A 175 -1.80 -14.99 -4.77
C ALA A 175 -1.37 -16.47 -4.85
N VAL A 176 -0.87 -16.93 -6.00
CA VAL A 176 -0.32 -18.28 -6.18
C VAL A 176 0.98 -18.43 -5.40
N ALA A 177 1.95 -17.54 -5.61
CA ALA A 177 3.25 -17.58 -4.93
C ALA A 177 3.08 -17.52 -3.39
N GLY A 178 2.11 -16.75 -2.89
CA GLY A 178 1.78 -16.71 -1.48
C GLY A 178 1.30 -18.07 -0.94
N ARG A 179 0.40 -18.74 -1.64
CA ARG A 179 -0.04 -20.09 -1.25
C ARG A 179 1.10 -21.09 -1.28
N ASP A 180 1.89 -21.08 -2.34
CA ASP A 180 3.04 -21.99 -2.52
C ASP A 180 4.07 -21.84 -1.39
N THR A 181 4.21 -20.63 -0.86
CA THR A 181 5.08 -20.33 0.28
C THR A 181 4.37 -20.49 1.63
N GLY A 182 3.13 -21.01 1.66
CA GLY A 182 2.38 -21.32 2.88
C GLY A 182 1.82 -20.11 3.61
N TRP A 183 1.52 -19.03 2.89
CA TRP A 183 0.66 -17.95 3.41
C TRP A 183 -0.81 -18.37 3.36
N ARG A 184 -1.56 -17.97 4.38
CA ARG A 184 -3.01 -18.14 4.38
C ARG A 184 -3.66 -16.95 3.68
N PRO A 185 -4.30 -17.13 2.50
CA PRO A 185 -5.03 -16.04 1.85
C PRO A 185 -6.21 -15.58 2.71
N VAL A 186 -6.38 -14.27 2.84
CA VAL A 186 -7.52 -13.64 3.54
C VAL A 186 -8.51 -13.09 2.53
N GLN A 187 -8.05 -12.20 1.65
CA GLN A 187 -8.90 -11.64 0.60
C GLN A 187 -8.08 -11.04 -0.55
N ARG A 188 -8.73 -10.84 -1.69
CA ARG A 188 -8.29 -10.00 -2.79
C ARG A 188 -9.25 -8.81 -2.90
N VAL A 189 -8.71 -7.63 -3.11
CA VAL A 189 -9.45 -6.37 -3.13
C VAL A 189 -9.03 -5.55 -4.33
N VAL A 190 -9.99 -4.85 -4.91
CA VAL A 190 -9.76 -3.78 -5.89
C VAL A 190 -9.92 -2.45 -5.15
N ALA A 191 -8.83 -1.75 -4.91
CA ALA A 191 -8.84 -0.45 -4.27
C ALA A 191 -8.94 0.66 -5.32
N LEU A 192 -10.04 1.41 -5.33
CA LEU A 192 -10.24 2.51 -6.28
C LEU A 192 -9.40 3.72 -5.84
N THR A 193 -8.44 4.11 -6.68
CA THR A 193 -7.51 5.23 -6.41
C THR A 193 -7.93 6.53 -7.08
N ALA A 194 -8.83 6.45 -8.06
CA ALA A 194 -9.42 7.61 -8.72
C ALA A 194 -10.90 7.32 -9.02
N VAL A 195 -11.71 8.37 -9.09
CA VAL A 195 -13.07 8.27 -9.60
C VAL A 195 -12.97 8.01 -11.10
N PRO A 196 -13.65 6.99 -11.65
CA PRO A 196 -13.76 6.84 -13.10
C PRO A 196 -14.24 8.17 -13.69
N TYR A 197 -13.51 8.68 -14.67
CA TYR A 197 -13.79 9.96 -15.29
C TYR A 197 -15.21 9.95 -15.85
N THR A 198 -16.13 10.65 -15.20
CA THR A 198 -17.41 11.01 -15.82
C THR A 198 -17.09 12.10 -16.83
N ARG A 199 -17.11 11.71 -18.10
CA ARG A 199 -16.93 12.63 -19.22
C ARG A 199 -17.94 13.75 -19.06
N ASP A 200 -17.46 14.95 -18.81
CA ASP A 200 -18.29 16.16 -18.96
C ASP A 200 -18.63 16.26 -20.44
N LEU A 201 -19.89 16.00 -20.82
CA LEU A 201 -20.36 15.91 -22.20
C LEU A 201 -20.34 17.28 -22.92
N GLY A 202 -19.64 18.28 -22.38
CA GLY A 202 -19.67 19.66 -22.82
C GLY A 202 -18.42 20.19 -23.55
N THR A 203 -17.31 19.49 -23.62
CA THR A 203 -16.12 19.99 -24.33
C THR A 203 -15.59 19.00 -25.35
N ASP A 204 -15.73 19.39 -26.61
CA ASP A 204 -15.20 18.70 -27.77
C ASP A 204 -13.68 18.52 -27.73
N ARG A 205 -13.29 17.30 -28.03
CA ARG A 205 -11.97 16.79 -28.38
C ARG A 205 -11.21 16.12 -27.24
N PRO A 206 -11.11 14.78 -27.27
CA PRO A 206 -10.15 14.09 -26.42
C PRO A 206 -8.73 14.51 -26.83
N PRO A 207 -7.83 14.76 -25.86
CA PRO A 207 -6.43 14.97 -26.18
C PRO A 207 -5.89 13.71 -26.87
N LEU A 208 -5.25 13.87 -28.01
CA LEU A 208 -4.77 12.82 -28.91
C LEU A 208 -3.76 11.82 -28.28
N ARG A 209 -3.44 11.96 -27.00
CA ARG A 209 -2.63 11.04 -26.19
C ARG A 209 -3.13 10.99 -24.75
N ALA A 210 -4.38 10.61 -24.51
CA ALA A 210 -4.80 10.25 -23.16
C ALA A 210 -4.08 8.95 -22.75
N ARG A 211 -3.01 9.03 -21.97
CA ARG A 211 -2.47 7.87 -21.27
C ARG A 211 -3.54 7.38 -20.31
N ALA A 212 -3.93 6.13 -20.45
CA ALA A 212 -4.79 5.49 -19.48
C ALA A 212 -4.03 5.42 -18.12
N TYR A 213 -4.53 6.13 -17.12
CA TYR A 213 -4.03 6.00 -15.76
C TYR A 213 -4.81 4.89 -15.06
N PRO A 214 -4.12 4.02 -14.30
CA PRO A 214 -4.82 3.02 -13.49
C PRO A 214 -5.70 3.73 -12.46
N VAL A 215 -6.98 3.41 -12.47
CA VAL A 215 -7.97 3.94 -11.53
C VAL A 215 -8.11 3.08 -10.28
N HIS A 216 -7.34 2.01 -10.18
CA HIS A 216 -7.35 1.07 -9.07
C HIS A 216 -5.96 0.48 -8.81
N GLN A 217 -5.80 -0.08 -7.62
CA GLN A 217 -4.71 -0.94 -7.23
C GLN A 217 -5.28 -2.29 -6.77
N ASP A 218 -4.70 -3.39 -7.22
CA ASP A 218 -5.04 -4.71 -6.68
C ASP A 218 -4.33 -4.92 -5.35
N VAL A 219 -5.07 -5.37 -4.36
CA VAL A 219 -4.59 -5.62 -3.01
C VAL A 219 -4.79 -7.08 -2.68
N ILE A 220 -3.75 -7.77 -2.33
CA ILE A 220 -3.77 -9.16 -1.89
C ILE A 220 -3.40 -9.22 -0.42
N VAL A 221 -4.24 -9.83 0.38
CA VAL A 221 -4.05 -9.93 1.82
C VAL A 221 -3.84 -11.37 2.23
N PHE A 222 -2.77 -11.57 2.98
CA PHE A 222 -2.43 -12.83 3.60
C PHE A 222 -2.33 -12.69 5.12
N ARG A 223 -2.42 -13.80 5.80
CA ARG A 223 -2.18 -13.92 7.23
C ARG A 223 -1.12 -14.98 7.49
N LEU A 224 -0.22 -14.70 8.41
CA LEU A 224 0.69 -15.71 8.94
C LEU A 224 -0.05 -16.55 9.97
N ASP A 225 -0.03 -17.89 9.81
CA ASP A 225 -0.66 -18.79 10.77
C ASP A 225 -0.06 -18.63 12.17
N GLY A 226 -0.92 -18.63 13.19
CA GLY A 226 -0.56 -18.45 14.57
C GLY A 226 -1.75 -18.02 15.42
N GLN A 227 -1.77 -18.40 16.69
CA GLN A 227 -2.88 -18.09 17.58
C GLN A 227 -2.93 -16.61 17.97
N ARG A 228 -3.62 -15.78 17.20
CA ARG A 228 -4.35 -14.60 17.69
C ARG A 228 -5.66 -14.49 16.93
N ALA A 229 -6.74 -14.69 17.64
CA ALA A 229 -8.08 -14.40 17.17
C ALA A 229 -8.26 -12.88 17.05
N HIS A 230 -7.96 -12.30 15.89
CA HIS A 230 -8.52 -11.05 15.47
C HIS A 230 -9.06 -11.22 14.07
N ASP A 231 -10.36 -11.43 14.03
CA ASP A 231 -11.09 -11.33 12.77
C ASP A 231 -11.15 -9.83 12.41
N PRO A 232 -10.63 -9.40 11.27
CA PRO A 232 -10.77 -8.02 10.84
C PRO A 232 -12.27 -7.75 10.70
N ARG A 233 -12.83 -6.97 11.62
CA ARG A 233 -14.18 -6.46 11.43
C ARG A 233 -14.11 -5.56 10.20
N PRO A 234 -14.93 -5.80 9.15
CA PRO A 234 -14.97 -4.89 8.03
C PRO A 234 -15.25 -3.48 8.58
N PRO A 235 -14.54 -2.46 8.10
CA PRO A 235 -14.82 -1.10 8.54
C PRO A 235 -16.28 -0.80 8.22
N ASP A 236 -16.95 -0.21 9.19
CA ASP A 236 -18.30 0.33 8.99
C ASP A 236 -18.26 1.25 7.76
N PRO A 237 -19.04 1.01 6.71
CA PRO A 237 -19.05 1.86 5.51
C PRO A 237 -19.54 3.29 5.77
N SER A 238 -19.71 3.70 7.02
CA SER A 238 -20.45 4.89 7.42
C SER A 238 -19.67 6.16 7.81
N PRO A 239 -18.46 6.50 7.32
CA PRO A 239 -18.04 7.90 7.46
C PRO A 239 -18.50 8.78 6.28
N ALA A 240 -18.96 8.20 5.16
CA ALA A 240 -19.38 9.00 4.00
C ALA A 240 -20.80 9.56 4.09
N ARG A 241 -21.64 9.02 4.98
CA ARG A 241 -23.03 9.46 5.13
C ARG A 241 -23.20 10.63 6.11
N ALA A 242 -22.32 10.77 7.07
CA ALA A 242 -22.39 11.85 8.06
C ALA A 242 -21.98 13.23 7.51
N ALA A 243 -21.31 13.28 6.36
CA ALA A 243 -20.89 14.54 5.74
C ALA A 243 -21.94 15.13 4.78
N LEU A 244 -23.01 14.41 4.46
CA LEU A 244 -24.07 14.86 3.55
C LEU A 244 -25.26 15.50 4.28
N ASP A 245 -25.41 15.26 5.57
CA ASP A 245 -26.54 15.80 6.37
C ASP A 245 -26.22 17.13 7.09
N ALA A 246 -25.03 17.65 6.95
CA ALA A 246 -24.62 18.96 7.52
C ALA A 246 -24.74 20.08 6.48
N SER A 247 -25.89 20.26 5.86
CA SER A 247 -26.23 21.51 5.18
C SER A 247 -26.89 22.44 6.19
N PRO A 248 -26.34 23.65 6.46
CA PRO A 248 -27.02 24.62 7.29
C PRO A 248 -28.25 25.13 6.53
N HIS A 249 -29.44 24.86 7.03
CA HIS A 249 -30.61 25.63 6.64
C HIS A 249 -30.40 27.07 7.07
N SER A 250 -30.18 27.93 6.09
CA SER A 250 -30.29 29.39 6.23
C SER A 250 -31.72 29.70 6.57
N ALA A 251 -31.96 30.22 7.77
CA ALA A 251 -33.20 30.85 8.14
C ALA A 251 -33.13 32.34 7.77
N ALA A 252 -34.20 32.81 7.18
CA ALA A 252 -34.50 34.17 6.76
C ALA A 252 -34.35 35.22 7.84
#